data_11537260795a3ce8582a439131854dfe
#
_entry.id   11537260795a3ce8582a439131854dfe
#
_cell.length_a   1.000
_cell.length_b   1.000
_cell.length_c   1.000
_cell.angle_alpha   90.00
_cell.angle_beta   90.00
_cell.angle_gamma   90.00
#
_symmetry.space_group_name_H-M   'P 1'
#
loop_
_entity.id
_entity.type
_entity.pdbx_description
1 polymer ?
#
loop_
_entity_poly.entity_id
_entity_poly.type
_entity_poly.pdbx_seq_one_letter_code
_entity_poly.pdbx_strand_id
1 'polypeptide(L)'
;MGIQHLDVSKGGYSRVTFSKNLAFFTGHAAPQYQTLKEQAEGILKRYDELFKQFGLKKSNILYTTCFMKNADDEDEFADIYFQWIDPKNPPAGVTVTGLPIQHSPVGD
;
A
#
# COMPACT_ATOMS: atom_id res chain seq x y z
N MET A 1 -23.20 8.35 12.49
CA MET A 1 -21.80 8.47 12.20
C MET A 1 -21.48 7.91 10.83
N GLY A 2 -21.05 8.72 9.92
CA GLY A 2 -20.84 8.31 8.55
C GLY A 2 -19.44 7.77 8.27
N ILE A 3 -19.33 7.09 7.15
CA ILE A 3 -18.04 6.70 6.58
C ILE A 3 -17.64 7.78 5.59
N GLN A 4 -16.42 8.26 5.68
CA GLN A 4 -15.88 9.22 4.73
C GLN A 4 -15.14 8.49 3.61
N HIS A 5 -15.41 8.90 2.38
CA HIS A 5 -14.77 8.33 1.18
C HIS A 5 -13.97 9.45 0.52
N LEU A 6 -12.65 9.28 0.46
CA LEU A 6 -11.76 10.31 -0.02
C LEU A 6 -10.98 9.82 -1.24
N ASP A 7 -10.65 10.77 -2.11
CA ASP A 7 -9.86 10.50 -3.30
C ASP A 7 -10.47 9.38 -4.14
N VAL A 8 -11.73 9.56 -4.52
CA VAL A 8 -12.48 8.56 -5.29
C VAL A 8 -11.90 8.45 -6.70
N SER A 9 -11.60 7.24 -7.14
CA SER A 9 -11.01 6.99 -8.44
C SER A 9 -12.09 6.74 -9.50
N LYS A 10 -11.66 6.78 -10.77
CA LYS A 10 -12.54 6.47 -11.90
C LYS A 10 -12.94 5.00 -11.93
N GLY A 11 -12.19 4.13 -11.25
CA GLY A 11 -12.50 2.71 -11.16
C GLY A 11 -13.61 2.38 -10.20
N GLY A 12 -14.23 3.37 -9.57
CA GLY A 12 -15.37 3.16 -8.69
C GLY A 12 -15.00 2.78 -7.27
N TYR A 13 -13.82 3.15 -6.81
CA TYR A 13 -13.41 2.91 -5.43
C TYR A 13 -12.80 4.19 -4.83
N SER A 14 -12.81 4.26 -3.51
CA SER A 14 -12.12 5.33 -2.79
C SER A 14 -10.71 4.91 -2.47
N ARG A 15 -9.76 5.83 -2.58
CA ARG A 15 -8.37 5.51 -2.21
C ARG A 15 -8.19 5.45 -0.72
N VAL A 16 -9.00 6.19 0.01
CA VAL A 16 -8.99 6.19 1.47
C VAL A 16 -10.42 6.26 1.98
N THR A 17 -10.74 5.43 2.97
CA THR A 17 -12.01 5.55 3.69
C THR A 17 -11.72 5.69 5.17
N PHE A 18 -12.50 6.52 5.84
CA PHE A 18 -12.39 6.73 7.27
C PHE A 18 -13.69 6.32 7.96
N SER A 19 -13.56 5.66 9.10
CA SER A 19 -14.67 5.37 9.97
C SER A 19 -14.18 5.47 11.40
N LYS A 20 -14.73 6.42 12.17
CA LYS A 20 -14.27 6.72 13.52
C LYS A 20 -12.77 7.07 13.51
N ASN A 21 -11.95 6.27 14.19
CA ASN A 21 -10.50 6.49 14.26
C ASN A 21 -9.70 5.51 13.40
N LEU A 22 -10.36 4.89 12.42
CA LEU A 22 -9.71 3.95 11.50
C LEU A 22 -9.71 4.52 10.09
N ALA A 23 -8.61 4.27 9.38
CA ALA A 23 -8.49 4.62 7.97
C ALA A 23 -8.10 3.37 7.20
N PHE A 24 -8.75 3.16 6.06
CA PHE A 24 -8.46 2.04 5.17
C PHE A 24 -7.96 2.60 3.84
N PHE A 25 -6.83 2.10 3.38
CA PHE A 25 -6.22 2.53 2.13
C PHE A 25 -6.38 1.45 1.09
N THR A 26 -6.72 1.86 -0.14
CA THR A 26 -6.77 0.92 -1.25
C THR A 26 -5.37 0.41 -1.57
N GLY A 27 -5.29 -0.78 -2.19
CA GLY A 27 -4.02 -1.29 -2.66
C GLY A 27 -3.51 -0.49 -3.85
N HIS A 28 -2.21 -0.40 -3.97
CA HIS A 28 -1.54 0.29 -5.08
C HIS A 28 -0.61 -0.65 -5.81
N ALA A 29 -0.48 -0.42 -7.10
CA ALA A 29 0.49 -1.07 -7.96
C ALA A 29 1.24 0.00 -8.73
N ALA A 30 2.41 -0.35 -9.22
CA ALA A 30 3.23 0.57 -10.00
C ALA A 30 3.70 -0.12 -11.28
N PRO A 31 2.76 -0.44 -12.21
CA PRO A 31 3.07 -1.22 -13.40
C PRO A 31 3.98 -0.50 -14.39
N GLN A 32 4.12 0.82 -14.26
CA GLN A 32 4.98 1.60 -15.12
C GLN A 32 6.47 1.34 -14.88
N TYR A 33 6.81 0.74 -13.75
CA TYR A 33 8.20 0.41 -13.42
C TYR A 33 8.50 -1.05 -13.74
N GLN A 34 9.73 -1.33 -14.17
CA GLN A 34 10.10 -2.66 -14.63
C GLN A 34 10.71 -3.54 -13.55
N THR A 35 11.43 -2.95 -12.61
CA THR A 35 12.09 -3.73 -11.55
C THR A 35 11.26 -3.76 -10.29
N LEU A 36 11.46 -4.81 -9.49
CA LEU A 36 10.81 -4.93 -8.20
C LEU A 36 11.13 -3.74 -7.30
N LYS A 37 12.40 -3.34 -7.28
CA LYS A 37 12.83 -2.21 -6.45
C LYS A 37 12.07 -0.94 -6.81
N GLU A 38 12.00 -0.63 -8.11
CA GLU A 38 11.30 0.58 -8.56
C GLU A 38 9.80 0.50 -8.27
N GLN A 39 9.20 -0.67 -8.47
CA GLN A 39 7.78 -0.85 -8.17
C GLN A 39 7.50 -0.67 -6.69
N ALA A 40 8.30 -1.31 -5.83
CA ALA A 40 8.12 -1.22 -4.39
C ALA A 40 8.31 0.22 -3.90
N GLU A 41 9.37 0.88 -4.35
CA GLU A 41 9.63 2.25 -3.94
C GLU A 41 8.53 3.20 -4.42
N GLY A 42 8.02 2.97 -5.62
CA GLY A 42 6.93 3.78 -6.16
C GLY A 42 5.63 3.62 -5.36
N ILE A 43 5.30 2.39 -4.99
CA ILE A 43 4.12 2.10 -4.17
C ILE A 43 4.25 2.74 -2.79
N LEU A 44 5.38 2.55 -2.13
CA LEU A 44 5.59 3.08 -0.79
C LEU A 44 5.62 4.60 -0.78
N LYS A 45 6.19 5.21 -1.81
CA LYS A 45 6.16 6.67 -1.96
C LYS A 45 4.73 7.18 -2.09
N ARG A 46 3.87 6.45 -2.78
CA ARG A 46 2.47 6.81 -2.90
C ARG A 46 1.78 6.83 -1.54
N TYR A 47 2.06 5.83 -0.71
CA TYR A 47 1.53 5.82 0.65
C TYR A 47 2.10 6.95 1.49
N ASP A 48 3.37 7.29 1.31
CA ASP A 48 3.96 8.45 2.00
C ASP A 48 3.20 9.73 1.68
N GLU A 49 2.86 9.93 0.41
CA GLU A 49 2.11 11.09 -0.03
C GLU A 49 0.72 11.13 0.59
N LEU A 50 0.03 10.00 0.63
CA LEU A 50 -1.28 9.90 1.24
C LEU A 50 -1.22 10.13 2.74
N PHE A 51 -0.23 9.57 3.42
CA PHE A 51 -0.06 9.77 4.86
C PHE A 51 0.19 11.24 5.16
N LYS A 52 1.02 11.90 4.37
CA LYS A 52 1.27 13.33 4.54
C LYS A 52 0.00 14.14 4.32
N GLN A 53 -0.77 13.79 3.31
CA GLN A 53 -2.02 14.49 2.98
C GLN A 53 -3.01 14.43 4.13
N PHE A 54 -3.10 13.31 4.82
CA PHE A 54 -4.07 13.10 5.89
C PHE A 54 -3.49 13.22 7.29
N GLY A 55 -2.23 13.65 7.41
CA GLY A 55 -1.61 13.85 8.72
C GLY A 55 -1.34 12.58 9.49
N LEU A 56 -1.08 11.47 8.80
CA LEU A 56 -0.84 10.18 9.42
C LEU A 56 0.65 9.88 9.52
N LYS A 57 1.01 9.04 10.48
CA LYS A 57 2.39 8.61 10.70
C LYS A 57 2.50 7.12 10.43
N LYS A 58 3.70 6.68 10.05
CA LYS A 58 3.95 5.24 9.83
C LYS A 58 3.71 4.42 11.08
N SER A 59 3.92 5.00 12.26
CA SER A 59 3.62 4.34 13.53
C SER A 59 2.14 4.06 13.74
N ASN A 60 1.28 4.69 12.96
CA ASN A 60 -0.17 4.48 13.04
C ASN A 60 -0.64 3.28 12.22
N ILE A 61 0.22 2.66 11.42
CA ILE A 61 -0.17 1.52 10.58
C ILE A 61 -0.44 0.31 11.46
N LEU A 62 -1.63 -0.26 11.34
CA LEU A 62 -2.04 -1.42 12.13
C LEU A 62 -1.77 -2.73 11.40
N TYR A 63 -2.04 -2.77 10.11
CA TYR A 63 -1.97 -4.00 9.35
C TYR A 63 -1.66 -3.70 7.88
N THR A 64 -0.81 -4.53 7.28
CA THR A 64 -0.50 -4.42 5.85
C THR A 64 -0.65 -5.79 5.18
N THR A 65 -1.06 -5.78 3.92
CA THR A 65 -1.10 -6.97 3.09
C THR A 65 -0.32 -6.69 1.83
N CYS A 66 0.61 -7.58 1.49
CA CYS A 66 1.38 -7.47 0.26
C CYS A 66 1.08 -8.67 -0.63
N PHE A 67 0.73 -8.40 -1.89
CA PHE A 67 0.50 -9.44 -2.88
C PHE A 67 1.66 -9.42 -3.88
N MET A 68 2.33 -10.56 -4.04
CA MET A 68 3.48 -10.67 -4.93
C MET A 68 3.27 -11.81 -5.92
N LYS A 69 3.71 -11.60 -7.16
CA LYS A 69 3.60 -12.61 -8.19
C LYS A 69 4.57 -13.77 -7.95
N ASN A 70 5.81 -13.46 -7.59
CA ASN A 70 6.87 -14.43 -7.43
C ASN A 70 7.36 -14.49 -5.98
N ALA A 71 7.40 -15.69 -5.42
CA ALA A 71 7.90 -15.89 -4.07
C ALA A 71 9.39 -15.50 -3.94
N ASP A 72 10.14 -15.64 -5.03
CA ASP A 72 11.57 -15.31 -5.03
C ASP A 72 11.84 -13.83 -4.78
N ASP A 73 10.86 -12.97 -4.98
CA ASP A 73 11.00 -11.53 -4.77
C ASP A 73 10.77 -11.10 -3.32
N GLU A 74 10.38 -12.04 -2.46
CA GLU A 74 9.95 -11.70 -1.11
C GLU A 74 11.06 -11.07 -0.27
N ASP A 75 12.28 -11.62 -0.35
CA ASP A 75 13.39 -11.11 0.45
C ASP A 75 13.79 -9.69 0.04
N GLU A 76 13.84 -9.43 -1.26
CA GLU A 76 14.17 -8.10 -1.77
C GLU A 76 13.10 -7.09 -1.35
N PHE A 77 11.84 -7.46 -1.46
CA PHE A 77 10.75 -6.57 -1.03
C PHE A 77 10.81 -6.33 0.47
N ALA A 78 11.08 -7.36 1.25
CA ALA A 78 11.17 -7.24 2.70
C ALA A 78 12.23 -6.22 3.11
N ASP A 79 13.40 -6.24 2.46
CA ASP A 79 14.46 -5.27 2.75
C ASP A 79 14.01 -3.84 2.49
N ILE A 80 13.33 -3.61 1.37
CA ILE A 80 12.81 -2.29 1.02
C ILE A 80 11.74 -1.86 2.01
N TYR A 81 10.82 -2.76 2.33
CA TYR A 81 9.71 -2.49 3.23
C TYR A 81 10.19 -2.18 4.64
N PHE A 82 11.17 -2.94 5.17
CA PHE A 82 11.69 -2.73 6.50
C PHE A 82 12.41 -1.39 6.65
N GLN A 83 12.93 -0.85 5.57
CA GLN A 83 13.52 0.49 5.59
C GLN A 83 12.45 1.58 5.60
N TRP A 84 11.25 1.25 5.13
CA TRP A 84 10.16 2.22 5.00
C TRP A 84 9.31 2.33 6.27
N ILE A 85 9.04 1.21 6.95
CA ILE A 85 8.19 1.22 8.14
C ILE A 85 8.88 1.88 9.32
N ASP A 86 8.08 2.22 10.35
CA ASP A 86 8.63 2.65 11.63
C ASP A 86 9.14 1.41 12.38
N PRO A 87 10.47 1.28 12.58
CA PRO A 87 11.02 0.06 13.19
C PRO A 87 10.65 -0.10 14.66
N LYS A 88 10.22 0.95 15.33
CA LYS A 88 9.80 0.89 16.73
C LYS A 88 8.34 0.46 16.88
N ASN A 89 7.54 0.67 15.84
CA ASN A 89 6.12 0.37 15.85
C ASN A 89 5.71 -0.32 14.55
N PRO A 90 6.27 -1.51 14.26
CA PRO A 90 5.97 -2.19 13.00
C PRO A 90 4.53 -2.71 12.98
N PRO A 91 3.87 -2.64 11.83
CA PRO A 91 2.52 -3.19 11.70
C PRO A 91 2.54 -4.71 11.65
N ALA A 92 1.42 -5.31 11.98
CA ALA A 92 1.17 -6.71 11.63
C ALA A 92 0.87 -6.79 10.12
N GLY A 93 1.00 -7.98 9.54
CA GLY A 93 0.72 -8.10 8.12
C GLY A 93 0.96 -9.49 7.58
N VAL A 94 0.69 -9.64 6.29
CA VAL A 94 0.87 -10.90 5.58
C VAL A 94 1.34 -10.62 4.16
N THR A 95 2.18 -11.52 3.64
CA THR A 95 2.58 -11.51 2.24
C THR A 95 2.01 -12.75 1.57
N VAL A 96 1.33 -12.55 0.44
CA VAL A 96 0.75 -13.63 -0.35
C VAL A 96 1.48 -13.67 -1.69
N THR A 97 2.02 -14.83 -2.04
CA THR A 97 2.80 -15.00 -3.27
C THR A 97 2.16 -16.01 -4.19
N GLY A 98 2.64 -16.05 -5.44
CA GLY A 98 2.19 -17.02 -6.42
C GLY A 98 0.85 -16.71 -7.07
N LEU A 99 0.33 -15.52 -6.90
CA LEU A 99 -0.93 -15.12 -7.49
C LEU A 99 -0.73 -14.47 -8.85
N PRO A 100 -1.64 -14.73 -9.83
CA PRO A 100 -1.62 -13.97 -11.08
C PRO A 100 -2.13 -12.56 -10.81
N ILE A 101 -1.20 -11.60 -10.71
CA ILE A 101 -1.56 -10.22 -10.42
C ILE A 101 -1.80 -9.47 -11.72
N GLN A 102 -2.98 -8.85 -11.82
CA GLN A 102 -3.35 -8.02 -12.94
C GLN A 102 -3.53 -6.58 -12.48
N HIS A 103 -3.13 -5.65 -13.33
CA HIS A 103 -3.31 -4.23 -13.06
C HIS A 103 -4.57 -3.74 -13.73
N SER A 104 -5.33 -2.92 -13.03
CA SER A 104 -6.55 -2.35 -13.57
C SER A 104 -6.21 -1.36 -14.69
N PRO A 105 -6.91 -1.44 -15.82
CA PRO A 105 -6.72 -0.46 -16.89
C PRO A 105 -7.21 0.94 -16.55
N VAL A 106 -8.07 1.06 -15.54
CA VAL A 106 -8.59 2.36 -15.09
C VAL A 106 -8.04 2.73 -13.72
N GLY A 107 -7.04 2.02 -13.28
CA GLY A 107 -6.61 2.09 -11.90
C GLY A 107 -5.95 3.39 -11.53
N ASP A 108 -4.92 3.31 -11.05
CA ASP A 108 -4.29 4.24 -10.19
C ASP A 108 -3.33 5.17 -10.83
#